data_84862a7bf328db957e1c5bcb3d67f155
#
_entry.id   84862a7bf328db957e1c5bcb3d67f155
#
_cell.length_a   1.000
_cell.length_b   1.000
_cell.length_c   1.000
_cell.angle_alpha   90.00
_cell.angle_beta   90.00
_cell.angle_gamma   90.00
#
_symmetry.space_group_name_H-M   'P 1'
#
loop_
_entity.id
_entity.type
_entity.pdbx_description
1 polymer ?
#
loop_
_entity_poly.entity_id
_entity_poly.type
_entity_poly.pdbx_seq_one_letter_code
_entity_poly.pdbx_strand_id
1 'polypeptide(L)'
;FVRSSMAHARLLSIDASEALAMPGIRAVWTAADIDIAPAGPANGMMNKAMLFPYLAIDTVRYVGDLVAIVVSEDKTSGVDAAETVIVDYEPLEAVLDMDDSFSNRVLLHPDAETNVVLTFAARSNDDIFADCEVVVDLVIENQRVAPAPMEVRSCVSTWDGTRLTQWACSQGA
;
A
#
# COMPACT_ATOMS: atom_id res chain seq x y z
N PHE A 1 13.41 -3.12 1.49
CA PHE A 1 12.08 -2.99 2.10
C PHE A 1 11.62 -4.33 2.66
N VAL A 2 11.18 -4.33 3.92
CA VAL A 2 10.46 -5.44 4.53
C VAL A 2 8.98 -5.30 4.19
N ARG A 3 8.38 -6.35 3.65
CA ARG A 3 6.99 -6.35 3.19
C ARG A 3 6.17 -7.39 3.92
N SER A 4 4.91 -7.05 4.16
CA SER A 4 3.95 -7.97 4.76
C SER A 4 3.72 -9.20 3.87
N SER A 5 3.73 -10.37 4.48
CA SER A 5 3.23 -11.61 3.90
C SER A 5 1.73 -11.84 4.15
N MET A 6 1.13 -10.99 5.01
CA MET A 6 -0.28 -11.10 5.41
C MET A 6 -1.16 -10.16 4.58
N ALA A 7 -2.34 -10.64 4.22
CA ALA A 7 -3.34 -9.85 3.49
C ALA A 7 -4.04 -8.82 4.38
N HIS A 8 -4.31 -9.18 5.64
CA HIS A 8 -4.83 -8.29 6.66
C HIS A 8 -4.42 -8.82 8.03
N ALA A 9 -3.68 -8.02 8.78
CA ALA A 9 -3.21 -8.42 10.10
C ALA A 9 -2.84 -7.21 10.95
N ARG A 10 -2.96 -7.36 12.26
CA ARG A 10 -2.36 -6.42 13.21
C ARG A 10 -0.87 -6.72 13.34
N LEU A 11 -0.05 -5.68 13.38
CA LEU A 11 1.37 -5.77 13.72
C LEU A 11 1.51 -5.87 15.24
N LEU A 12 2.12 -6.95 15.72
CA LEU A 12 2.39 -7.15 17.14
C LEU A 12 3.80 -6.70 17.51
N SER A 13 4.79 -7.10 16.72
CA SER A 13 6.19 -6.71 16.91
C SER A 13 6.99 -6.79 15.62
N ILE A 14 8.09 -6.05 15.57
CA ILE A 14 9.09 -6.09 14.51
C ILE A 14 10.45 -6.26 15.18
N ASP A 15 11.10 -7.41 14.98
CA ASP A 15 12.45 -7.66 15.46
C ASP A 15 13.44 -7.54 14.29
N ALA A 16 14.26 -6.50 14.35
CA ALA A 16 15.31 -6.20 13.37
C ALA A 16 16.73 -6.48 13.94
N SER A 17 16.85 -7.15 15.08
CA SER A 17 18.13 -7.33 15.79
C SER A 17 19.17 -8.06 14.93
N GLU A 18 18.78 -9.11 14.23
CA GLU A 18 19.64 -9.86 13.33
C GLU A 18 20.08 -9.01 12.12
N ALA A 19 19.14 -8.33 11.50
CA ALA A 19 19.42 -7.42 10.38
C ALA A 19 20.43 -6.34 10.75
N LEU A 20 20.24 -5.70 11.92
CA LEU A 20 21.13 -4.65 12.42
C LEU A 20 22.55 -5.14 12.75
N ALA A 21 22.70 -6.43 13.06
CA ALA A 21 24.00 -7.03 13.32
C ALA A 21 24.79 -7.39 12.05
N MET A 22 24.15 -7.37 10.89
CA MET A 22 24.78 -7.72 9.63
C MET A 22 25.78 -6.63 9.14
N PRO A 23 26.90 -7.03 8.54
CA PRO A 23 27.86 -6.09 7.97
C PRO A 23 27.21 -5.22 6.87
N GLY A 24 27.54 -3.92 6.86
CA GLY A 24 27.04 -3.00 5.85
C GLY A 24 25.62 -2.47 6.08
N ILE A 25 24.93 -2.92 7.13
CA ILE A 25 23.61 -2.39 7.50
C ILE A 25 23.81 -1.15 8.39
N ARG A 26 23.13 -0.07 8.03
CA ARG A 26 23.24 1.24 8.70
C ARG A 26 22.06 1.52 9.62
N ALA A 27 20.87 1.09 9.21
CA ALA A 27 19.65 1.25 9.99
C ALA A 27 18.54 0.30 9.49
N VAL A 28 17.59 0.01 10.36
CA VAL A 28 16.28 -0.53 10.01
C VAL A 28 15.24 0.41 10.61
N TRP A 29 14.44 1.04 9.77
CA TRP A 29 13.42 1.99 10.18
C TRP A 29 12.03 1.39 10.04
N THR A 30 11.25 1.55 11.09
CA THR A 30 9.82 1.25 11.14
C THR A 30 9.00 2.54 11.08
N ALA A 31 7.69 2.44 11.14
CA ALA A 31 6.82 3.62 11.23
C ALA A 31 7.11 4.50 12.48
N ALA A 32 7.61 3.90 13.56
CA ALA A 32 7.96 4.62 14.78
C ALA A 32 9.21 5.51 14.63
N ASP A 33 10.06 5.21 13.65
CA ASP A 33 11.32 5.93 13.42
C ASP A 33 11.16 7.08 12.40
N ILE A 34 9.99 7.18 11.76
CA ILE A 34 9.73 8.12 10.68
C ILE A 34 8.63 9.12 11.10
N ASP A 35 9.01 10.37 11.32
CA ASP A 35 8.07 11.46 11.60
C ASP A 35 7.55 12.08 10.28
N ILE A 36 6.80 11.30 9.52
CA ILE A 36 6.15 11.75 8.29
C ILE A 36 4.67 11.44 8.39
N ALA A 37 3.84 12.46 8.27
CA ALA A 37 2.40 12.28 8.27
C ALA A 37 1.95 11.33 7.14
N PRO A 38 0.95 10.45 7.38
CA PRO A 38 0.39 9.59 6.35
C PRO A 38 -0.04 10.40 5.13
N ALA A 39 0.20 9.83 3.95
CA ALA A 39 -0.24 10.46 2.71
C ALA A 39 -1.76 10.47 2.63
N GLY A 40 -2.32 11.61 2.26
CA GLY A 40 -3.72 11.71 1.88
C GLY A 40 -3.98 11.05 0.52
N PRO A 41 -5.26 10.88 0.17
CA PRO A 41 -5.63 10.32 -1.12
C PRO A 41 -5.13 11.19 -2.29
N ALA A 42 -4.81 10.53 -3.40
CA ALA A 42 -4.19 11.16 -4.57
C ALA A 42 -5.05 12.26 -5.24
N ASN A 43 -6.35 12.27 -5.01
CA ASN A 43 -7.23 13.33 -5.48
C ASN A 43 -8.35 13.65 -4.48
N GLY A 44 -8.92 14.85 -4.60
CA GLY A 44 -9.92 15.37 -3.67
C GLY A 44 -11.30 14.70 -3.71
N MET A 45 -11.53 13.77 -4.65
CA MET A 45 -12.78 13.01 -4.75
C MET A 45 -12.74 11.71 -3.93
N MET A 46 -11.55 11.27 -3.55
CA MET A 46 -11.37 10.07 -2.73
C MET A 46 -11.72 10.35 -1.26
N ASN A 47 -12.09 9.28 -0.54
CA ASN A 47 -12.39 9.37 0.88
C ASN A 47 -11.15 9.79 1.67
N LYS A 48 -11.21 10.97 2.28
CA LYS A 48 -10.08 11.59 2.99
C LYS A 48 -9.69 10.89 4.29
N ALA A 49 -10.55 10.04 4.83
CA ALA A 49 -10.23 9.23 6.00
C ALA A 49 -9.38 7.99 5.65
N MET A 50 -9.26 7.64 4.37
CA MET A 50 -8.41 6.56 3.91
C MET A 50 -6.98 7.05 3.70
N LEU A 51 -6.25 7.22 4.80
CA LEU A 51 -4.85 7.62 4.79
C LEU A 51 -3.94 6.43 4.55
N PHE A 52 -2.84 6.67 3.84
CA PHE A 52 -1.78 5.68 3.60
C PHE A 52 -0.52 6.10 4.34
N PRO A 53 -0.16 5.45 5.45
CA PRO A 53 1.15 5.61 6.05
C PRO A 53 2.21 5.03 5.10
N TYR A 54 3.40 5.64 5.06
CA TYR A 54 4.50 5.16 4.23
C TYR A 54 5.06 3.81 4.68
N LEU A 55 4.95 3.52 5.98
CA LEU A 55 5.16 2.21 6.58
C LEU A 55 3.94 1.89 7.44
N ALA A 56 3.53 0.63 7.46
CA ALA A 56 2.42 0.18 8.28
C ALA A 56 2.67 0.50 9.77
N ILE A 57 1.70 1.14 10.42
CA ILE A 57 1.79 1.55 11.83
C ILE A 57 1.29 0.40 12.72
N ASP A 58 0.01 0.08 12.65
CA ASP A 58 -0.63 -0.90 13.52
C ASP A 58 -1.15 -2.11 12.75
N THR A 59 -1.43 -1.93 11.47
CA THR A 59 -2.16 -2.91 10.66
C THR A 59 -1.62 -2.91 9.24
N VAL A 60 -1.38 -4.11 8.72
CA VAL A 60 -1.14 -4.32 7.29
C VAL A 60 -2.46 -4.67 6.60
N ARG A 61 -2.67 -4.14 5.40
CA ARG A 61 -3.95 -4.20 4.70
C ARG A 61 -3.91 -4.94 3.37
N TYR A 62 -2.72 -5.34 2.92
CA TYR A 62 -2.53 -6.16 1.72
C TYR A 62 -1.18 -6.89 1.77
N VAL A 63 -1.07 -7.97 1.01
CA VAL A 63 0.21 -8.68 0.84
C VAL A 63 1.18 -7.75 0.11
N GLY A 64 2.35 -7.51 0.71
CA GLY A 64 3.35 -6.58 0.16
C GLY A 64 3.30 -5.17 0.78
N ASP A 65 2.40 -4.91 1.73
CA ASP A 65 2.38 -3.67 2.50
C ASP A 65 3.75 -3.43 3.16
N LEU A 66 4.22 -2.18 3.15
CA LEU A 66 5.56 -1.85 3.64
C LEU A 66 5.56 -1.79 5.16
N VAL A 67 6.44 -2.58 5.79
CA VAL A 67 6.55 -2.67 7.25
C VAL A 67 7.79 -1.99 7.77
N ALA A 68 8.93 -2.14 7.09
CA ALA A 68 10.19 -1.52 7.47
C ALA A 68 11.07 -1.21 6.26
N ILE A 69 12.04 -0.30 6.46
CA ILE A 69 13.07 0.08 5.50
C ILE A 69 14.42 -0.32 6.06
N VAL A 70 15.18 -1.11 5.30
CA VAL A 70 16.58 -1.40 5.59
C VAL A 70 17.45 -0.43 4.82
N VAL A 71 18.35 0.24 5.52
CA VAL A 71 19.36 1.13 4.97
C VAL A 71 20.71 0.42 5.01
N SER A 72 21.33 0.22 3.85
CA SER A 72 22.57 -0.54 3.70
C SER A 72 23.56 0.18 2.78
N GLU A 73 24.83 -0.20 2.85
CA GLU A 73 25.89 0.33 2.00
C GLU A 73 25.76 -0.17 0.55
N ASP A 74 25.22 -1.37 0.36
CA ASP A 74 24.99 -1.96 -0.95
C ASP A 74 23.63 -2.65 -1.01
N LYS A 75 23.18 -2.90 -2.25
CA LYS A 75 21.85 -3.48 -2.50
C LYS A 75 21.72 -4.91 -2.00
N THR A 76 22.77 -5.71 -2.14
CA THR A 76 22.73 -7.15 -1.82
C THR A 76 22.58 -7.33 -0.31
N SER A 77 23.47 -6.71 0.48
CA SER A 77 23.38 -6.73 1.94
C SER A 77 22.03 -6.26 2.46
N GLY A 78 21.46 -5.22 1.81
CA GLY A 78 20.15 -4.69 2.18
C GLY A 78 18.99 -5.66 1.90
N VAL A 79 19.08 -6.46 0.84
CA VAL A 79 18.08 -7.50 0.53
C VAL A 79 18.20 -8.64 1.53
N ASP A 80 19.41 -9.15 1.74
CA ASP A 80 19.66 -10.25 2.69
C ASP A 80 19.22 -9.87 4.11
N ALA A 81 19.55 -8.67 4.56
CA ALA A 81 19.12 -8.18 5.87
C ALA A 81 17.60 -8.00 5.98
N ALA A 82 16.92 -7.61 4.91
CA ALA A 82 15.47 -7.48 4.94
C ALA A 82 14.76 -8.84 5.15
N GLU A 83 15.39 -9.94 4.73
CA GLU A 83 14.88 -11.31 4.93
C GLU A 83 15.06 -11.82 6.35
N THR A 84 15.97 -11.22 7.15
CA THR A 84 16.18 -11.59 8.55
C THR A 84 15.30 -10.83 9.54
N VAL A 85 14.58 -9.80 9.08
CA VAL A 85 13.63 -9.07 9.93
C VAL A 85 12.41 -9.93 10.21
N ILE A 86 12.16 -10.20 11.48
CA ILE A 86 11.01 -11.00 11.93
C ILE A 86 9.87 -10.06 12.27
N VAL A 87 8.70 -10.34 11.70
CA VAL A 87 7.47 -9.59 11.97
C VAL A 87 6.42 -10.52 12.53
N ASP A 88 5.93 -10.21 13.73
CA ASP A 88 4.83 -10.92 14.34
C ASP A 88 3.50 -10.29 13.97
N TYR A 89 2.57 -11.13 13.56
CA TYR A 89 1.25 -10.73 13.11
C TYR A 89 0.15 -11.42 13.91
N GLU A 90 -0.90 -10.68 14.21
CA GLU A 90 -2.21 -11.23 14.57
C GLU A 90 -3.10 -11.18 13.32
N PRO A 91 -3.42 -12.34 12.71
CA PRO A 91 -4.23 -12.38 11.50
C PRO A 91 -5.62 -11.77 11.72
N LEU A 92 -6.07 -10.96 10.79
CA LEU A 92 -7.42 -10.42 10.71
C LEU A 92 -8.13 -10.99 9.48
N GLU A 93 -9.46 -10.88 9.47
CA GLU A 93 -10.24 -11.31 8.33
C GLU A 93 -9.91 -10.45 7.11
N ALA A 94 -9.50 -11.08 6.00
CA ALA A 94 -9.17 -10.40 4.76
C ALA A 94 -10.42 -10.18 3.91
N VAL A 95 -10.47 -9.02 3.22
CA VAL A 95 -11.50 -8.71 2.24
C VAL A 95 -10.95 -9.03 0.85
N LEU A 96 -11.44 -10.09 0.23
CA LEU A 96 -10.94 -10.61 -1.04
C LEU A 96 -11.92 -10.42 -2.19
N ASP A 97 -13.18 -10.26 -1.89
CA ASP A 97 -14.27 -10.17 -2.83
C ASP A 97 -14.85 -8.75 -2.88
N MET A 98 -15.34 -8.33 -4.06
CA MET A 98 -15.88 -6.97 -4.24
C MET A 98 -17.20 -6.78 -3.49
N ASP A 99 -18.07 -7.79 -3.47
CA ASP A 99 -19.36 -7.71 -2.79
C ASP A 99 -19.16 -7.67 -1.27
N ASP A 100 -18.21 -8.45 -0.75
CA ASP A 100 -17.77 -8.36 0.65
C ASP A 100 -17.23 -6.97 0.97
N SER A 101 -16.45 -6.37 0.06
CA SER A 101 -15.94 -5.02 0.23
C SER A 101 -17.08 -3.99 0.28
N PHE A 102 -18.05 -4.07 -0.63
CA PHE A 102 -19.22 -3.18 -0.64
C PHE A 102 -20.14 -3.36 0.57
N SER A 103 -20.19 -4.57 1.13
CA SER A 103 -21.00 -4.84 2.33
C SER A 103 -20.50 -4.11 3.57
N ASN A 104 -19.25 -3.68 3.57
CA ASN A 104 -18.56 -3.07 4.72
C ASN A 104 -18.57 -3.97 5.98
N ARG A 105 -18.70 -5.27 5.84
CA ARG A 105 -18.72 -6.23 6.95
C ARG A 105 -17.37 -6.23 7.70
N VAL A 106 -16.28 -6.15 6.95
CA VAL A 106 -14.93 -5.96 7.48
C VAL A 106 -14.38 -4.67 6.90
N LEU A 107 -14.01 -3.73 7.74
CA LEU A 107 -13.46 -2.44 7.33
C LEU A 107 -11.93 -2.48 7.34
N LEU A 108 -11.30 -2.20 6.20
CA LEU A 108 -9.85 -2.03 6.10
C LEU A 108 -9.37 -0.70 6.67
N HIS A 109 -10.23 0.32 6.63
CA HIS A 109 -10.03 1.63 7.22
C HIS A 109 -11.22 1.99 8.11
N PRO A 110 -11.22 1.58 9.39
CA PRO A 110 -12.37 1.77 10.28
C PRO A 110 -12.81 3.24 10.39
N ASP A 111 -11.88 4.18 10.41
CA ASP A 111 -12.18 5.60 10.49
C ASP A 111 -12.91 6.15 9.25
N ALA A 112 -12.84 5.44 8.15
CA ALA A 112 -13.55 5.80 6.92
C ALA A 112 -15.01 5.29 6.90
N GLU A 113 -15.36 4.37 7.82
CA GLU A 113 -16.68 3.73 7.94
C GLU A 113 -17.15 3.02 6.66
N THR A 114 -16.26 2.87 5.67
CA THR A 114 -16.54 2.19 4.40
C THR A 114 -15.24 1.72 3.75
N ASN A 115 -15.33 0.69 2.90
CA ASN A 115 -14.25 0.27 2.01
C ASN A 115 -14.30 0.97 0.63
N VAL A 116 -15.32 1.79 0.37
CA VAL A 116 -15.47 2.51 -0.89
C VAL A 116 -14.59 3.76 -0.89
N VAL A 117 -13.54 3.73 -1.68
CA VAL A 117 -12.56 4.83 -1.80
C VAL A 117 -13.14 6.02 -2.57
N LEU A 118 -13.89 5.73 -3.63
CA LEU A 118 -14.42 6.72 -4.56
C LEU A 118 -15.74 6.21 -5.13
N THR A 119 -16.74 7.09 -5.15
CA THR A 119 -17.96 6.86 -5.89
C THR A 119 -18.03 7.84 -7.06
N PHE A 120 -18.11 7.31 -8.25
CA PHE A 120 -18.33 8.09 -9.47
C PHE A 120 -19.68 7.71 -10.07
N ALA A 121 -20.62 8.65 -10.05
CA ALA A 121 -21.91 8.48 -10.68
C ALA A 121 -21.93 9.29 -12.00
N ALA A 122 -21.97 8.62 -13.14
CA ALA A 122 -22.38 9.24 -14.37
C ALA A 122 -23.90 9.45 -14.35
N ARG A 123 -24.41 10.51 -14.97
CA ARG A 123 -25.85 10.66 -15.14
C ARG A 123 -26.36 9.47 -15.95
N SER A 124 -27.21 8.65 -15.34
CA SER A 124 -28.00 7.67 -16.07
C SER A 124 -29.25 8.36 -16.62
N ASN A 125 -29.58 8.07 -17.84
CA ASN A 125 -30.90 8.32 -18.36
C ASN A 125 -31.69 7.05 -18.10
N ASP A 126 -32.59 7.05 -17.14
CA ASP A 126 -33.30 5.84 -16.68
C ASP A 126 -34.12 5.16 -17.78
N ASP A 127 -34.38 5.89 -18.89
CA ASP A 127 -35.20 5.42 -20.02
C ASP A 127 -34.36 4.96 -21.22
N ILE A 128 -33.04 4.83 -21.16
CA ILE A 128 -32.24 4.47 -22.35
C ILE A 128 -32.61 3.12 -22.95
N PHE A 129 -33.24 2.24 -22.21
CA PHE A 129 -33.68 0.93 -22.66
C PHE A 129 -35.20 0.83 -22.88
N ALA A 130 -35.96 1.92 -22.69
CA ALA A 130 -37.43 1.90 -22.74
C ALA A 130 -37.98 1.41 -24.07
N ASP A 131 -37.31 1.70 -25.17
CA ASP A 131 -37.71 1.31 -26.53
C ASP A 131 -36.98 0.05 -27.04
N CYS A 132 -36.21 -0.62 -26.19
CA CYS A 132 -35.47 -1.82 -26.57
C CYS A 132 -36.38 -3.06 -26.48
N GLU A 133 -36.47 -3.82 -27.60
CA GLU A 133 -37.22 -5.09 -27.63
C GLU A 133 -36.57 -6.18 -26.78
N VAL A 134 -35.22 -6.15 -26.65
CA VAL A 134 -34.44 -7.10 -25.85
C VAL A 134 -33.41 -6.34 -25.04
N VAL A 135 -33.39 -6.55 -23.75
CA VAL A 135 -32.37 -6.03 -22.85
C VAL A 135 -31.60 -7.21 -22.27
N VAL A 136 -30.28 -7.17 -22.34
CA VAL A 136 -29.39 -8.17 -21.76
C VAL A 136 -28.59 -7.52 -20.63
N ASP A 137 -28.65 -8.10 -19.47
CA ASP A 137 -27.85 -7.74 -18.32
C ASP A 137 -26.71 -8.76 -18.16
N LEU A 138 -25.47 -8.26 -18.02
CA LEU A 138 -24.28 -9.07 -17.93
C LEU A 138 -23.26 -8.46 -16.96
N VAL A 139 -22.82 -9.26 -16.00
CA VAL A 139 -21.70 -8.91 -15.14
C VAL A 139 -20.40 -9.39 -15.79
N ILE A 140 -19.49 -8.44 -16.05
CA ILE A 140 -18.16 -8.74 -16.59
C ILE A 140 -17.14 -8.55 -15.50
N GLU A 141 -16.47 -9.63 -15.12
CA GLU A 141 -15.40 -9.61 -14.15
C GLU A 141 -14.06 -9.33 -14.82
N ASN A 142 -13.43 -8.20 -14.49
CA ASN A 142 -12.07 -7.88 -14.87
C ASN A 142 -11.12 -8.33 -13.75
N GLN A 143 -10.32 -9.36 -14.02
CA GLN A 143 -9.32 -9.81 -13.06
C GLN A 143 -8.29 -8.73 -12.75
N ARG A 144 -7.82 -8.68 -11.52
CA ARG A 144 -6.70 -7.83 -11.13
C ARG A 144 -5.42 -8.31 -11.75
N VAL A 145 -4.67 -7.37 -12.35
CA VAL A 145 -3.33 -7.60 -12.86
C VAL A 145 -2.39 -6.52 -12.34
N ALA A 146 -1.15 -6.90 -12.02
CA ALA A 146 -0.11 -5.94 -11.73
C ALA A 146 0.55 -5.50 -13.03
N PRO A 147 0.67 -4.20 -13.33
CA PRO A 147 1.53 -3.74 -14.40
C PRO A 147 2.97 -4.10 -14.01
N ALA A 148 3.65 -4.86 -14.85
CA ALA A 148 5.04 -5.27 -14.63
C ALA A 148 5.94 -4.59 -15.66
N PRO A 149 6.23 -3.28 -15.53
CA PRO A 149 7.07 -2.57 -16.47
C PRO A 149 8.51 -3.12 -16.44
N MET A 150 9.14 -3.18 -17.59
CA MET A 150 10.55 -3.60 -17.70
C MET A 150 11.47 -2.59 -17.01
N GLU A 151 11.12 -1.31 -17.02
CA GLU A 151 11.77 -0.26 -16.24
C GLU A 151 11.24 -0.29 -14.81
N VAL A 152 12.10 -0.67 -13.86
CA VAL A 152 11.78 -0.63 -12.44
C VAL A 152 11.88 0.79 -11.89
N ARG A 153 11.05 1.09 -10.90
CA ARG A 153 11.13 2.38 -10.20
C ARG A 153 12.41 2.44 -9.37
N SER A 154 13.13 3.54 -9.54
CA SER A 154 14.35 3.83 -8.80
C SER A 154 14.45 5.34 -8.53
N CYS A 155 15.25 5.69 -7.56
CA CYS A 155 15.64 7.09 -7.32
C CYS A 155 17.09 7.15 -6.88
N VAL A 156 17.70 8.30 -7.15
CA VAL A 156 19.02 8.67 -6.65
C VAL A 156 18.90 10.01 -5.95
N SER A 157 19.44 10.10 -4.77
CA SER A 157 19.44 11.34 -3.98
C SER A 157 20.84 11.72 -3.56
N THR A 158 21.14 13.02 -3.57
CA THR A 158 22.39 13.57 -3.06
C THR A 158 22.12 14.70 -2.07
N TRP A 159 22.97 14.80 -1.06
CA TRP A 159 22.93 15.86 -0.08
C TRP A 159 24.27 16.60 -0.08
N ASP A 160 24.26 17.91 -0.27
CA ASP A 160 25.48 18.75 -0.33
C ASP A 160 25.82 19.47 1.00
N GLY A 161 25.07 19.15 2.06
CA GLY A 161 25.15 19.80 3.38
C GLY A 161 24.05 20.83 3.63
N THR A 162 23.36 21.30 2.59
CA THR A 162 22.29 22.29 2.67
C THR A 162 21.07 21.92 1.85
N ARG A 163 21.27 21.20 0.73
CA ARG A 163 20.24 20.90 -0.24
C ARG A 163 20.20 19.40 -0.58
N LEU A 164 18.99 18.84 -0.52
CA LEU A 164 18.71 17.53 -1.09
C LEU A 164 18.35 17.67 -2.57
N THR A 165 19.04 16.93 -3.42
CA THR A 165 18.69 16.82 -4.84
C THR A 165 18.32 15.36 -5.12
N GLN A 166 17.16 15.15 -5.73
CA GLN A 166 16.66 13.82 -6.05
C GLN A 166 16.31 13.71 -7.52
N TRP A 167 16.69 12.60 -8.13
CA TRP A 167 16.24 12.15 -9.44
C TRP A 167 15.42 10.88 -9.25
N ALA A 168 14.20 10.88 -9.74
CA ALA A 168 13.29 9.74 -9.63
C ALA A 168 12.52 9.56 -10.93
N CYS A 169 12.28 8.31 -11.31
CA CYS A 169 11.30 8.00 -12.34
C CYS A 169 9.90 8.08 -11.74
N SER A 170 9.09 9.00 -12.24
CA SER A 170 7.71 9.17 -11.79
C SER A 170 6.81 9.61 -12.95
N GLN A 171 5.50 9.43 -12.79
CA GLN A 171 4.50 9.90 -13.76
C GLN A 171 4.06 11.35 -13.50
N GLY A 172 4.59 11.98 -12.47
CA GLY A 172 4.29 13.33 -12.07
C GLY A 172 5.03 13.69 -10.79
N ALA A 173 5.13 14.97 -10.51
CA ALA A 173 5.70 15.55 -9.30
C ALA A 173 4.58 16.18 -8.47
#